data_e5297d6676966eccc824556b07e5df39
#
_entry.id   e5297d6676966eccc824556b07e5df39
#
_cell.length_a   1.000
_cell.length_b   1.000
_cell.length_c   1.000
_cell.angle_alpha   90.00
_cell.angle_beta   90.00
_cell.angle_gamma   90.00
#
_symmetry.space_group_name_H-M   'P 1'
#
loop_
_entity.id
_entity.type
_entity.pdbx_description
1 polymer ?
#
loop_
_entity_poly.entity_id
_entity_poly.type
_entity_poly.pdbx_seq_one_letter_code
_entity_poly.pdbx_strand_id
1 'polypeptide(L)'
;MKLALANSVRSRYINSIIAFLAEQGEDVALVTSNTCNLPIVEDGEEGVLEVVVKVVKEDYDECMQERADYVAKVAEAAEKKAERERAAAEKKAKAEAKAAEKAAKKGE
;
A
#
# COMPACT_ATOMS: atom_id res chain seq x y z
N MET A 1 -10.10 -11.45 -23.08
CA MET A 1 -9.53 -12.79 -22.76
C MET A 1 -10.66 -13.82 -22.71
N LYS A 2 -10.42 -14.99 -23.26
CA LYS A 2 -11.40 -16.08 -23.23
C LYS A 2 -11.63 -16.57 -21.81
N LEU A 3 -12.87 -16.97 -21.47
CA LEU A 3 -13.26 -17.35 -20.13
C LEU A 3 -12.41 -18.48 -19.54
N ALA A 4 -12.14 -19.54 -20.32
CA ALA A 4 -11.33 -20.67 -19.88
C ALA A 4 -9.89 -20.22 -19.49
N LEU A 5 -9.31 -19.34 -20.28
CA LEU A 5 -7.97 -18.78 -20.00
C LEU A 5 -8.00 -17.87 -18.78
N ALA A 6 -9.02 -17.03 -18.65
CA ALA A 6 -9.20 -16.16 -17.50
C ALA A 6 -9.32 -16.97 -16.19
N ASN A 7 -10.08 -18.06 -16.21
CA ASN A 7 -10.21 -18.95 -15.05
C ASN A 7 -8.90 -19.61 -14.66
N SER A 8 -8.11 -20.05 -15.65
CA SER A 8 -6.80 -20.65 -15.44
C SER A 8 -5.80 -19.65 -14.84
N VAL A 9 -5.75 -18.44 -15.37
CA VAL A 9 -4.90 -17.35 -14.86
C VAL A 9 -5.28 -16.99 -13.42
N ARG A 10 -6.56 -16.80 -13.16
CA ARG A 10 -7.09 -16.46 -11.84
C ARG A 10 -6.71 -17.52 -10.79
N SER A 11 -6.92 -18.79 -11.11
CA SER A 11 -6.59 -19.91 -10.23
C SER A 11 -5.10 -19.95 -9.91
N ARG A 12 -4.25 -19.76 -10.91
CA ARG A 12 -2.79 -19.72 -10.73
C ARG A 12 -2.34 -18.60 -9.80
N TYR A 13 -2.86 -17.40 -9.99
CA TYR A 13 -2.47 -16.25 -9.19
C TYR A 13 -2.99 -16.32 -7.76
N ILE A 14 -4.23 -16.76 -7.54
CA ILE A 14 -4.75 -16.89 -6.18
C ILE A 14 -3.97 -17.96 -5.40
N ASN A 15 -3.61 -19.07 -6.04
CA ASN A 15 -2.79 -20.09 -5.40
C ASN A 15 -1.39 -19.57 -5.04
N SER A 16 -0.81 -18.74 -5.89
CA SER A 16 0.47 -18.09 -5.62
C SER A 16 0.39 -17.11 -4.44
N ILE A 17 -0.68 -16.35 -4.34
CA ILE A 17 -0.92 -15.42 -3.23
C ILE A 17 -1.07 -16.19 -1.92
N ILE A 18 -1.85 -17.27 -1.92
CA ILE A 18 -2.05 -18.13 -0.75
C ILE A 18 -0.72 -18.73 -0.30
N ALA A 19 0.08 -19.26 -1.22
CA ALA A 19 1.39 -19.83 -0.92
C ALA A 19 2.33 -18.80 -0.30
N PHE A 20 2.37 -17.59 -0.85
CA PHE A 20 3.18 -16.48 -0.33
C PHE A 20 2.77 -16.11 1.10
N LEU A 21 1.49 -15.91 1.34
CA LEU A 21 0.97 -15.53 2.67
C LEU A 21 1.20 -16.65 3.70
N ALA A 22 1.02 -17.90 3.30
CA ALA A 22 1.29 -19.05 4.17
C ALA A 22 2.77 -19.11 4.56
N GLU A 23 3.69 -18.80 3.65
CA GLU A 23 5.12 -18.69 3.96
C GLU A 23 5.44 -17.60 4.96
N GLN A 24 4.65 -16.52 4.99
CA GLN A 24 4.78 -15.44 5.96
C GLN A 24 4.19 -15.80 7.34
N GLY A 25 3.67 -17.00 7.50
CA GLY A 25 3.05 -17.44 8.75
C GLY A 25 1.58 -17.04 8.91
N GLU A 26 0.95 -16.55 7.84
CA GLU A 26 -0.46 -16.15 7.88
C GLU A 26 -1.39 -17.37 7.73
N ASP A 27 -2.52 -17.34 8.45
CA ASP A 27 -3.55 -18.37 8.38
C ASP A 27 -4.53 -18.05 7.24
N VAL A 28 -4.06 -18.19 6.01
CA VAL A 28 -4.81 -17.88 4.81
C VAL A 28 -5.55 -19.11 4.30
N ALA A 29 -6.81 -18.94 3.90
CA ALA A 29 -7.63 -20.02 3.37
C ALA A 29 -8.41 -19.56 2.13
N LEU A 30 -8.53 -20.47 1.17
CA LEU A 30 -9.38 -20.28 0.00
C LEU A 30 -10.84 -20.45 0.42
N VAL A 31 -11.67 -19.44 0.19
CA VAL A 31 -13.09 -19.46 0.56
C VAL A 31 -14.02 -19.55 -0.65
N THR A 32 -13.57 -19.09 -1.82
CA THR A 32 -14.23 -19.32 -3.11
C THR A 32 -13.17 -19.57 -4.18
N SER A 33 -13.59 -19.81 -5.42
CA SER A 33 -12.65 -20.07 -6.53
C SER A 33 -11.66 -18.94 -6.82
N ASN A 34 -11.98 -17.71 -6.39
CA ASN A 34 -11.17 -16.53 -6.66
C ASN A 34 -10.92 -15.65 -5.42
N THR A 35 -11.29 -16.12 -4.25
CA THR A 35 -11.22 -15.34 -3.02
C THR A 35 -10.55 -16.15 -1.93
N CYS A 36 -9.59 -15.54 -1.25
CA CYS A 36 -9.02 -16.06 -0.03
C CYS A 36 -9.17 -15.04 1.09
N ASN A 37 -9.16 -15.49 2.33
CA ASN A 37 -9.14 -14.58 3.46
C ASN A 37 -8.19 -15.07 4.55
N LEU A 38 -7.87 -14.17 5.46
CA LEU A 38 -7.03 -14.43 6.61
C LEU A 38 -7.48 -13.60 7.80
N PRO A 39 -7.43 -14.16 9.01
CA PRO A 39 -7.72 -13.38 10.20
C PRO A 39 -6.56 -12.43 10.49
N ILE A 40 -6.91 -11.22 10.90
CA ILE A 40 -5.93 -10.20 11.31
C ILE A 40 -6.29 -9.67 12.70
N VAL A 41 -5.28 -9.34 13.47
CA VAL A 41 -5.44 -8.68 14.77
C VAL A 41 -4.51 -7.47 14.77
N GLU A 42 -5.05 -6.28 14.98
CA GLU A 42 -4.30 -5.03 15.02
C GLU A 42 -4.79 -4.19 16.20
N ASP A 43 -3.89 -3.78 17.07
CA ASP A 43 -4.21 -3.00 18.27
C ASP A 43 -5.31 -3.63 19.16
N GLY A 44 -5.37 -4.97 19.24
CA GLY A 44 -6.37 -5.71 19.99
C GLY A 44 -7.71 -5.87 19.29
N GLU A 45 -7.87 -5.34 18.11
CA GLU A 45 -9.07 -5.51 17.29
C GLU A 45 -8.91 -6.67 16.31
N GLU A 46 -9.93 -7.52 16.23
CA GLU A 46 -9.97 -8.65 15.33
C GLU A 46 -10.72 -8.30 14.05
N GLY A 47 -10.19 -8.73 12.91
CA GLY A 47 -10.81 -8.53 11.61
C GLY A 47 -10.45 -9.66 10.65
N VAL A 48 -11.05 -9.61 9.48
CA VAL A 48 -10.75 -10.56 8.39
C VAL A 48 -10.37 -9.77 7.15
N LEU A 49 -9.18 -10.02 6.64
CA LEU A 49 -8.73 -9.44 5.37
C LEU A 49 -9.15 -10.37 4.23
N GLU A 50 -9.84 -9.83 3.25
CA GLU A 50 -10.28 -10.57 2.07
C GLU A 50 -9.49 -10.13 0.84
N VAL A 51 -9.00 -11.09 0.07
CA VAL A 51 -8.29 -10.86 -1.18
C VAL A 51 -9.06 -11.51 -2.31
N VAL A 52 -9.50 -10.72 -3.28
CA VAL A 52 -10.26 -11.18 -4.44
C VAL A 52 -9.37 -11.06 -5.69
N VAL A 53 -9.24 -12.15 -6.43
CA VAL A 53 -8.49 -12.19 -7.69
C VAL A 53 -9.49 -12.33 -8.84
N LYS A 54 -9.47 -11.38 -9.75
CA LYS A 54 -10.33 -11.39 -10.92
C LYS A 54 -9.62 -10.85 -12.14
N VAL A 55 -9.97 -11.37 -13.31
CA VAL A 55 -9.55 -10.81 -14.59
C VAL A 55 -10.57 -9.74 -14.99
N VAL A 56 -10.09 -8.54 -15.18
CA VAL A 56 -10.94 -7.38 -15.53
C VAL A 56 -11.50 -7.56 -16.93
N LYS A 57 -12.79 -7.27 -17.11
CA LYS A 57 -13.49 -7.37 -18.42
C LYS A 57 -13.30 -6.15 -19.31
N GLU A 58 -12.76 -5.08 -18.76
CA GLU A 58 -12.52 -3.83 -19.49
C GLU A 58 -11.46 -3.99 -20.58
N ASP A 59 -11.45 -3.05 -21.53
CA ASP A 59 -10.45 -3.01 -22.59
C ASP A 59 -9.04 -2.85 -22.02
N TYR A 60 -8.08 -3.57 -22.58
CA TYR A 60 -6.68 -3.56 -22.12
C TYR A 60 -6.09 -2.16 -22.09
N ASP A 61 -6.28 -1.38 -23.16
CA ASP A 61 -5.72 -0.03 -23.28
C ASP A 61 -6.32 0.94 -22.25
N GLU A 62 -7.62 0.84 -21.99
CA GLU A 62 -8.30 1.62 -20.95
C GLU A 62 -7.77 1.29 -19.56
N CYS A 63 -7.62 0.01 -19.25
CA CYS A 63 -7.07 -0.44 -17.98
C CYS A 63 -5.64 0.04 -17.77
N MET A 64 -4.82 -0.01 -18.81
CA MET A 64 -3.44 0.46 -18.74
C MET A 64 -3.35 1.97 -18.56
N GLN A 65 -4.27 2.73 -19.18
CA GLN A 65 -4.35 4.18 -19.01
C GLN A 65 -4.78 4.55 -17.59
N GLU A 66 -5.81 3.91 -17.06
CA GLU A 66 -6.27 4.12 -15.67
C GLU A 66 -5.17 3.80 -14.66
N ARG A 67 -4.45 2.72 -14.90
CA ARG A 67 -3.30 2.33 -14.09
C ARG A 67 -2.21 3.39 -14.09
N ALA A 68 -1.86 3.89 -15.28
CA ALA A 68 -0.84 4.94 -15.44
C ALA A 68 -1.26 6.22 -14.71
N ASP A 69 -2.52 6.62 -14.84
CA ASP A 69 -3.07 7.80 -14.17
C ASP A 69 -3.05 7.65 -12.64
N TYR A 70 -3.41 6.49 -12.14
CA TYR A 70 -3.38 6.21 -10.70
C TYR A 70 -1.95 6.20 -10.15
N VAL A 71 -1.03 5.55 -10.84
CA VAL A 71 0.39 5.51 -10.44
C VAL A 71 0.98 6.92 -10.41
N ALA A 72 0.65 7.75 -11.40
CA ALA A 72 1.09 9.15 -11.45
C ALA A 72 0.53 9.96 -10.25
N LYS A 73 -0.74 9.77 -9.91
CA LYS A 73 -1.36 10.45 -8.76
C LYS A 73 -0.72 10.04 -7.43
N VAL A 74 -0.44 8.76 -7.26
CA VAL A 74 0.21 8.25 -6.04
C VAL A 74 1.63 8.80 -5.92
N ALA A 75 2.38 8.84 -7.02
CA ALA A 75 3.73 9.39 -7.04
C ALA A 75 3.73 10.89 -6.71
N GLU A 76 2.78 11.66 -7.27
CA GLU A 76 2.62 13.08 -6.97
C GLU A 76 2.26 13.32 -5.51
N ALA A 77 1.33 12.55 -4.95
CA ALA A 77 0.94 12.64 -3.56
C ALA A 77 2.10 12.31 -2.61
N ALA A 78 2.91 11.31 -2.94
CA ALA A 78 4.10 10.94 -2.18
C ALA A 78 5.16 12.05 -2.21
N GLU A 79 5.35 12.68 -3.36
CA GLU A 79 6.29 13.80 -3.52
C GLU A 79 5.85 15.02 -2.70
N LYS A 80 4.56 15.39 -2.75
CA LYS A 80 4.00 16.47 -1.93
C LYS A 80 4.16 16.20 -0.44
N LYS A 81 3.93 14.98 -0.02
CA LYS A 81 4.11 14.57 1.37
C LYS A 81 5.56 14.70 1.80
N ALA A 82 6.50 14.26 0.96
CA ALA A 82 7.94 14.38 1.23
C ALA A 82 8.38 15.84 1.32
N GLU A 83 7.86 16.72 0.47
CA GLU A 83 8.11 18.16 0.52
C GLU A 83 7.60 18.79 1.82
N ARG A 84 6.39 18.44 2.25
CA ARG A 84 5.81 18.90 3.51
C ARG A 84 6.63 18.47 4.71
N GLU A 85 7.09 17.24 4.73
CA GLU A 85 7.93 16.70 5.80
C GLU A 85 9.29 17.40 5.84
N ARG A 86 9.89 17.67 4.70
CA ARG A 86 11.14 18.44 4.60
C ARG A 86 10.97 19.87 5.09
N ALA A 87 9.90 20.54 4.68
CA ALA A 87 9.60 21.90 5.12
C ALA A 87 9.37 21.97 6.63
N ALA A 88 8.63 20.99 7.19
CA ALA A 88 8.42 20.90 8.63
C ALA A 88 9.73 20.65 9.40
N ALA A 89 10.59 19.78 8.87
CA ALA A 89 11.90 19.49 9.45
C ALA A 89 12.81 20.74 9.43
N GLU A 90 12.81 21.51 8.34
CA GLU A 90 13.57 22.76 8.24
C GLU A 90 13.07 23.81 9.24
N LYS A 91 11.77 23.99 9.39
CA LYS A 91 11.19 24.89 10.39
C LYS A 91 11.59 24.51 11.80
N LYS A 92 11.53 23.24 12.11
CA LYS A 92 11.92 22.71 13.42
C LYS A 92 13.39 22.94 13.70
N ALA A 93 14.26 22.67 12.72
CA ALA A 93 15.70 22.90 12.82
C ALA A 93 16.03 24.38 13.04
N LYS A 94 15.38 25.29 12.32
CA LYS A 94 15.52 26.74 12.49
C LYS A 94 15.06 27.21 13.86
N ALA A 95 13.93 26.69 14.36
CA ALA A 95 13.42 27.03 15.68
C ALA A 95 14.37 26.57 16.79
N GLU A 96 14.93 25.37 16.68
CA GLU A 96 15.92 24.84 17.62
C GLU A 96 17.22 25.63 17.59
N ALA A 97 17.69 26.03 16.43
CA ALA A 97 18.88 26.87 16.27
C ALA A 97 18.69 28.25 16.93
N LYS A 98 17.52 28.87 16.76
CA LYS A 98 17.21 30.15 17.41
C LYS A 98 17.11 30.00 18.93
N ALA A 99 16.52 28.93 19.43
CA ALA A 99 16.42 28.66 20.85
C ALA A 99 17.79 28.45 21.49
N ALA A 100 18.68 27.72 20.81
CA ALA A 100 20.05 27.50 21.25
C ALA A 100 20.86 28.82 21.26
N GLU A 101 20.68 29.66 20.24
CA GLU A 101 21.33 30.98 20.15
C GLU A 101 20.90 31.91 21.31
N LYS A 102 19.60 31.96 21.62
CA LYS A 102 19.06 32.73 22.75
C LYS A 102 19.57 32.21 24.08
N ALA A 103 19.66 30.91 24.26
CA ALA A 103 20.20 30.29 25.47
C ALA A 103 21.69 30.63 25.66
N ALA A 104 22.46 30.60 24.59
CA ALA A 104 23.90 30.99 24.63
C ALA A 104 24.08 32.47 25.01
N LYS A 105 23.26 33.38 24.46
CA LYS A 105 23.28 34.82 24.79
C LYS A 105 22.90 35.10 26.24
N LYS A 106 21.97 34.36 26.83
CA LYS A 106 21.54 34.48 28.21
C LYS A 106 22.57 33.95 29.21
N GLY A 107 23.44 33.04 28.76
CA GLY A 107 24.53 32.48 29.57
C GLY A 107 25.76 33.37 29.70
N GLU A 108 25.81 34.45 28.99
CA GLU A 108 26.89 35.46 29.09
C GLU A 108 26.53 36.52 30.16
#